data_e20950b9382a68165b907d70abe19a5d
#
_entry.id   e20950b9382a68165b907d70abe19a5d
#
_cell.length_a   1.000
_cell.length_b   1.000
_cell.length_c   1.000
_cell.angle_alpha   90.00
_cell.angle_beta   90.00
_cell.angle_gamma   90.00
#
_symmetry.space_group_name_H-M   'P 1'
#
loop_
_entity.id
_entity.type
_entity.pdbx_description
1 polymer ?
#
loop_
_entity_poly.entity_id
_entity_poly.type
_entity_poly.pdbx_seq_one_letter_code
_entity_poly.pdbx_strand_id
1 'polypeptide(L)'
;VAAVLTGMIPYADFHRAGAPVAFALDRIGITWGAALVSVGALCGITSVILATLYGQTRIFFAMARDGLLPRFFSEIHTTFHTPAKVTLLVGLVTATLAAFLPLDVIAELVNIGTLAAFIIVAFGILMLRKVQPDAERPFRCPLMPWIPLLCIVSCAYLILMLPAVTQLRFVIWMAAGLCLYFMFGQKNSTNNGNSRGS
;
A
#
# COMPACT_ATOMS: atom_id res chain seq x y z
N VAL A 1 11.77 8.49 17.30
CA VAL A 1 10.48 8.58 18.04
C VAL A 1 10.36 7.41 19.01
N ALA A 2 10.37 6.12 18.54
CA ALA A 2 10.17 4.95 19.41
C ALA A 2 11.10 4.90 20.63
N ALA A 3 12.41 5.11 20.43
CA ALA A 3 13.39 5.11 21.52
C ALA A 3 13.16 6.23 22.57
N VAL A 4 12.62 7.37 22.14
CA VAL A 4 12.28 8.46 23.07
C VAL A 4 11.03 8.08 23.88
N LEU A 5 10.01 7.55 23.23
CA LEU A 5 8.76 7.15 23.88
C LEU A 5 8.99 6.05 24.94
N THR A 6 9.75 5.03 24.59
CA THR A 6 10.08 3.94 25.53
C THR A 6 11.03 4.36 26.66
N GLY A 7 11.80 5.44 26.48
CA GLY A 7 12.58 6.07 27.54
C GLY A 7 11.75 6.95 28.48
N MET A 8 10.59 7.43 28.03
CA MET A 8 9.70 8.27 28.86
C MET A 8 8.70 7.46 29.68
N ILE A 9 8.17 6.38 29.11
CA ILE A 9 7.13 5.54 29.74
C ILE A 9 7.42 4.05 29.45
N PRO A 10 7.17 3.13 30.40
CA PRO A 10 7.27 1.71 30.17
C PRO A 10 6.44 1.24 28.98
N TYR A 11 6.99 0.38 28.16
CA TYR A 11 6.33 -0.10 26.93
C TYR A 11 4.97 -0.78 27.18
N ALA A 12 4.80 -1.38 28.37
CA ALA A 12 3.57 -2.06 28.76
C ALA A 12 2.35 -1.11 28.81
N ASP A 13 2.57 0.16 29.10
CA ASP A 13 1.50 1.17 29.22
C ASP A 13 0.95 1.60 27.85
N PHE A 14 1.69 1.35 26.78
CA PHE A 14 1.26 1.70 25.42
C PHE A 14 0.24 0.72 24.82
N HIS A 15 0.05 -0.47 25.37
CA HIS A 15 -0.84 -1.49 24.82
C HIS A 15 -2.31 -1.04 24.63
N ARG A 16 -2.74 -0.01 25.35
CA ARG A 16 -4.11 0.52 25.27
C ARG A 16 -4.18 1.95 24.71
N ALA A 17 -3.05 2.50 24.29
CA ALA A 17 -2.99 3.87 23.81
C ALA A 17 -3.28 3.94 22.32
N GLY A 18 -4.46 4.46 21.93
CA GLY A 18 -4.81 4.71 20.53
C GLY A 18 -3.94 5.79 19.85
N ALA A 19 -3.30 6.66 20.65
CA ALA A 19 -2.38 7.71 20.18
C ALA A 19 -1.12 7.74 21.09
N PRO A 20 -0.11 6.86 20.86
CA PRO A 20 1.02 6.66 21.77
C PRO A 20 1.81 7.92 22.11
N VAL A 21 2.02 8.81 21.13
CA VAL A 21 2.80 10.05 21.35
C VAL A 21 2.04 11.05 22.21
N ALA A 22 0.76 11.26 21.93
CA ALA A 22 -0.08 12.16 22.72
C ALA A 22 -0.25 11.63 24.15
N PHE A 23 -0.46 10.31 24.31
CA PHE A 23 -0.55 9.64 25.60
C PHE A 23 0.73 9.82 26.43
N ALA A 24 1.91 9.67 25.82
CA ALA A 24 3.19 9.86 26.50
C ALA A 24 3.35 11.31 27.01
N LEU A 25 3.01 12.30 26.19
CA LEU A 25 3.08 13.70 26.57
C LEU A 25 2.11 14.08 27.70
N ASP A 26 0.91 13.53 27.66
CA ASP A 26 -0.09 13.72 28.70
C ASP A 26 0.35 13.14 30.06
N ARG A 27 0.96 11.96 30.04
CA ARG A 27 1.48 11.29 31.24
C ARG A 27 2.60 12.06 31.93
N ILE A 28 3.44 12.79 31.20
CA ILE A 28 4.51 13.63 31.77
C ILE A 28 4.03 15.06 32.09
N GLY A 29 2.72 15.33 31.95
CA GLY A 29 2.10 16.60 32.33
C GLY A 29 2.17 17.71 31.26
N ILE A 30 2.58 17.40 30.03
CA ILE A 30 2.64 18.36 28.92
C ILE A 30 1.35 18.24 28.07
N THR A 31 0.22 18.63 28.65
CA THR A 31 -1.11 18.50 28.02
C THR A 31 -1.26 19.35 26.72
N TRP A 32 -0.70 20.55 26.70
CA TRP A 32 -0.69 21.40 25.51
C TRP A 32 0.09 20.74 24.35
N GLY A 33 1.20 20.06 24.66
CA GLY A 33 1.99 19.31 23.68
C GLY A 33 1.22 18.13 23.11
N ALA A 34 0.48 17.39 23.96
CA ALA A 34 -0.41 16.32 23.52
C ALA A 34 -1.51 16.83 22.57
N ALA A 35 -2.09 17.98 22.84
CA ALA A 35 -3.07 18.61 21.95
C ALA A 35 -2.48 19.00 20.60
N LEU A 36 -1.31 19.64 20.57
CA LEU A 36 -0.62 20.00 19.33
C LEU A 36 -0.27 18.78 18.47
N VAL A 37 0.25 17.75 19.09
CA VAL A 37 0.57 16.47 18.40
C VAL A 37 -0.69 15.84 17.83
N SER A 38 -1.80 15.85 18.56
CA SER A 38 -3.08 15.30 18.08
C SER A 38 -3.61 16.07 16.86
N VAL A 39 -3.57 17.39 16.89
CA VAL A 39 -3.96 18.22 15.73
C VAL A 39 -3.03 17.97 14.54
N GLY A 40 -1.71 17.95 14.78
CA GLY A 40 -0.73 17.65 13.73
C GLY A 40 -0.93 16.26 13.11
N ALA A 41 -1.25 15.26 13.94
CA ALA A 41 -1.55 13.91 13.49
C ALA A 41 -2.83 13.88 12.61
N LEU A 42 -3.90 14.57 13.01
CA LEU A 42 -5.13 14.66 12.22
C LEU A 42 -4.87 15.33 10.85
N CYS A 43 -4.13 16.42 10.81
CA CYS A 43 -3.75 17.07 9.55
C CYS A 43 -2.90 16.13 8.67
N GLY A 44 -1.92 15.45 9.28
CA GLY A 44 -1.04 14.50 8.57
C GLY A 44 -1.81 13.32 8.00
N ILE A 45 -2.67 12.68 8.80
CA ILE A 45 -3.50 11.56 8.38
C ILE A 45 -4.43 11.98 7.23
N THR A 46 -5.08 13.14 7.35
CA THR A 46 -5.96 13.67 6.29
C THR A 46 -5.20 13.85 4.98
N SER A 47 -4.00 14.43 5.01
CA SER A 47 -3.16 14.60 3.83
C SER A 47 -2.75 13.27 3.20
N VAL A 48 -2.39 12.28 4.01
CA VAL A 48 -2.02 10.93 3.54
C VAL A 48 -3.22 10.23 2.92
N ILE A 49 -4.42 10.32 3.53
CA ILE A 49 -5.64 9.73 2.97
C ILE A 49 -5.95 10.32 1.60
N LEU A 50 -5.87 11.63 1.44
CA LEU A 50 -6.10 12.30 0.16
C LEU A 50 -5.08 11.86 -0.91
N ALA A 51 -3.80 11.83 -0.57
CA ALA A 51 -2.74 11.42 -1.49
C ALA A 51 -2.87 9.96 -1.91
N THR A 52 -3.15 9.06 -0.97
CA THR A 52 -3.30 7.62 -1.24
C THR A 52 -4.57 7.32 -2.03
N LEU A 53 -5.70 7.96 -1.73
CA LEU A 53 -6.94 7.82 -2.47
C LEU A 53 -6.75 8.27 -3.93
N TYR A 54 -6.08 9.40 -4.13
CA TYR A 54 -5.75 9.90 -5.47
C TYR A 54 -4.82 8.93 -6.23
N GLY A 55 -3.78 8.42 -5.58
CA GLY A 55 -2.87 7.43 -6.16
C GLY A 55 -3.60 6.13 -6.54
N GLN A 56 -4.45 5.62 -5.66
CA GLN A 56 -5.23 4.42 -5.86
C GLN A 56 -6.15 4.51 -7.09
N THR A 57 -6.86 5.62 -7.24
CA THR A 57 -7.76 5.82 -8.39
C THR A 57 -7.01 5.87 -9.72
N ARG A 58 -5.80 6.41 -9.74
CA ARG A 58 -4.93 6.41 -10.92
C ARG A 58 -4.42 5.02 -11.29
N ILE A 59 -4.08 4.20 -10.29
CA ILE A 59 -3.69 2.80 -10.51
C ILE A 59 -4.84 2.03 -11.15
N PHE A 60 -6.05 2.15 -10.62
CA PHE A 60 -7.23 1.50 -11.20
C PHE A 60 -7.52 1.98 -12.63
N PHE A 61 -7.39 3.28 -12.88
CA PHE A 61 -7.52 3.82 -14.23
C PHE A 61 -6.49 3.24 -15.20
N ALA A 62 -5.21 3.16 -14.81
CA ALA A 62 -4.16 2.57 -15.62
C ALA A 62 -4.42 1.09 -15.91
N MET A 63 -4.77 0.31 -14.87
CA MET A 63 -5.11 -1.11 -15.02
C MET A 63 -6.31 -1.33 -15.94
N ALA A 64 -7.33 -0.48 -15.86
CA ALA A 64 -8.51 -0.57 -16.72
C ALA A 64 -8.16 -0.21 -18.17
N ARG A 65 -7.29 0.78 -18.40
CA ARG A 65 -6.78 1.14 -19.72
C ARG A 65 -5.96 0.02 -20.35
N ASP A 66 -5.22 -0.72 -19.55
CA ASP A 66 -4.43 -1.87 -19.98
C ASP A 66 -5.29 -3.15 -20.17
N GLY A 67 -6.62 -3.06 -19.94
CA GLY A 67 -7.57 -4.16 -20.12
C GLY A 67 -7.64 -5.16 -18.97
N LEU A 68 -6.96 -4.88 -17.84
CA LEU A 68 -6.94 -5.74 -16.66
C LEU A 68 -8.20 -5.60 -15.79
N LEU A 69 -8.92 -4.48 -15.90
CA LEU A 69 -10.15 -4.19 -15.19
C LEU A 69 -11.28 -3.81 -16.16
N PRO A 70 -12.55 -3.92 -15.74
CA PRO A 70 -13.69 -3.48 -16.53
C PRO A 70 -13.57 -2.00 -16.96
N ARG A 71 -14.08 -1.67 -18.14
CA ARG A 71 -14.03 -0.30 -18.72
C ARG A 71 -14.63 0.79 -17.82
N PHE A 72 -15.53 0.44 -16.93
CA PHE A 72 -16.09 1.34 -15.93
C PHE A 72 -15.01 2.10 -15.13
N PHE A 73 -13.87 1.46 -14.84
CA PHE A 73 -12.76 2.06 -14.10
C PHE A 73 -11.91 3.03 -14.95
N SER A 74 -12.09 3.05 -16.27
CA SER A 74 -11.40 3.96 -17.19
C SER A 74 -12.23 5.17 -17.61
N GLU A 75 -13.49 5.29 -17.15
CA GLU A 75 -14.35 6.42 -17.47
C GLU A 75 -13.91 7.69 -16.75
N ILE A 76 -13.64 8.74 -17.53
CA ILE A 76 -13.30 10.08 -17.03
C ILE A 76 -14.56 10.94 -17.03
N HIS A 77 -14.82 11.64 -15.92
CA HIS A 77 -15.95 12.57 -15.83
C HIS A 77 -15.69 13.77 -16.73
N THR A 78 -16.66 14.15 -17.56
CA THR A 78 -16.54 15.22 -18.58
C THR A 78 -16.21 16.59 -17.99
N THR A 79 -16.75 16.91 -16.82
CA THR A 79 -16.55 18.24 -16.17
C THR A 79 -15.32 18.29 -15.29
N PHE A 80 -15.04 17.22 -14.52
CA PHE A 80 -13.94 17.22 -13.54
C PHE A 80 -12.62 16.66 -14.10
N HIS A 81 -12.64 16.06 -15.28
CA HIS A 81 -11.48 15.41 -15.92
C HIS A 81 -10.76 14.39 -15.02
N THR A 82 -11.51 13.79 -14.09
CA THR A 82 -11.02 12.80 -13.11
C THR A 82 -11.94 11.58 -13.13
N PRO A 83 -11.48 10.40 -12.71
CA PRO A 83 -12.32 9.20 -12.58
C PRO A 83 -13.22 9.29 -11.33
N ALA A 84 -14.14 10.29 -11.32
CA ALA A 84 -14.96 10.62 -10.14
C ALA A 84 -15.79 9.44 -9.63
N LYS A 85 -16.35 8.61 -10.52
CA LYS A 85 -17.12 7.40 -10.14
C LYS A 85 -16.25 6.41 -9.39
N VAL A 86 -15.02 6.19 -9.86
CA VAL A 86 -14.05 5.30 -9.21
C VAL A 86 -13.59 5.84 -7.87
N THR A 87 -13.35 7.14 -7.79
CA THR A 87 -12.97 7.81 -6.53
C THR A 87 -14.07 7.65 -5.48
N LEU A 88 -15.33 7.86 -5.85
CA LEU A 88 -16.46 7.68 -4.94
C LEU A 88 -16.63 6.21 -4.51
N LEU A 89 -16.52 5.29 -5.45
CA LEU A 89 -16.61 3.85 -5.16
C LEU A 89 -15.51 3.42 -4.18
N VAL A 90 -14.25 3.77 -4.48
CA VAL A 90 -13.11 3.42 -3.62
C VAL A 90 -13.24 4.08 -2.25
N GLY A 91 -13.62 5.35 -2.20
CA GLY A 91 -13.85 6.05 -0.94
C GLY A 91 -14.93 5.40 -0.08
N LEU A 92 -16.06 5.01 -0.69
CA LEU A 92 -17.16 4.33 0.01
C LEU A 92 -16.73 2.94 0.52
N VAL A 93 -16.06 2.15 -0.31
CA VAL A 93 -15.53 0.83 0.09
C VAL A 93 -14.53 0.98 1.23
N THR A 94 -13.59 1.92 1.12
CA THR A 94 -12.59 2.17 2.16
C THR A 94 -13.24 2.63 3.47
N ALA A 95 -14.21 3.55 3.41
CA ALA A 95 -14.94 4.01 4.60
C ALA A 95 -15.73 2.86 5.27
N THR A 96 -16.37 2.01 4.46
CA THR A 96 -17.09 0.84 4.97
C THR A 96 -16.14 -0.15 5.65
N LEU A 97 -15.02 -0.48 5.02
CA LEU A 97 -14.01 -1.37 5.61
C LEU A 97 -13.45 -0.78 6.91
N ALA A 98 -13.16 0.51 6.94
CA ALA A 98 -12.65 1.19 8.14
C ALA A 98 -13.67 1.22 9.29
N ALA A 99 -14.96 1.22 8.98
CA ALA A 99 -16.03 1.19 10.01
C ALA A 99 -16.20 -0.19 10.65
N PHE A 100 -15.98 -1.28 9.91
CA PHE A 100 -16.27 -2.65 10.38
C PHE A 100 -15.02 -3.44 10.79
N LEU A 101 -13.83 -3.09 10.29
CA LEU A 101 -12.62 -3.84 10.58
C LEU A 101 -11.83 -3.20 11.73
N PRO A 102 -11.33 -4.00 12.68
CA PRO A 102 -10.42 -3.53 13.71
C PRO A 102 -9.13 -2.98 13.09
N LEU A 103 -8.57 -1.92 13.69
CA LEU A 103 -7.37 -1.26 13.21
C LEU A 103 -6.18 -2.22 13.07
N ASP A 104 -6.02 -3.14 14.04
CA ASP A 104 -4.94 -4.13 14.04
C ASP A 104 -4.97 -5.03 12.81
N VAL A 105 -6.17 -5.49 12.41
CA VAL A 105 -6.35 -6.33 11.21
C VAL A 105 -5.98 -5.58 9.94
N ILE A 106 -6.38 -4.31 9.84
CA ILE A 106 -6.07 -3.46 8.69
C ILE A 106 -4.56 -3.21 8.62
N ALA A 107 -3.94 -2.88 9.75
CA ALA A 107 -2.50 -2.62 9.83
C ALA A 107 -1.67 -3.85 9.43
N GLU A 108 -2.06 -5.05 9.89
CA GLU A 108 -1.40 -6.30 9.50
C GLU A 108 -1.51 -6.57 7.99
N LEU A 109 -2.70 -6.38 7.41
CA LEU A 109 -2.93 -6.58 5.97
C LEU A 109 -2.14 -5.58 5.11
N VAL A 110 -2.07 -4.32 5.54
CA VAL A 110 -1.26 -3.29 4.87
C VAL A 110 0.23 -3.65 4.93
N ASN A 111 0.72 -4.08 6.11
CA ASN A 111 2.12 -4.47 6.27
C ASN A 111 2.50 -5.64 5.36
N ILE A 112 1.74 -6.73 5.38
CA ILE A 112 2.07 -7.91 4.56
C ILE A 112 1.98 -7.59 3.06
N GLY A 113 0.99 -6.79 2.63
CA GLY A 113 0.84 -6.35 1.25
C GLY A 113 2.00 -5.49 0.79
N THR A 114 2.46 -4.55 1.62
CA THR A 114 3.60 -3.67 1.32
C THR A 114 4.91 -4.45 1.25
N LEU A 115 5.15 -5.37 2.18
CA LEU A 115 6.34 -6.22 2.17
C LEU A 115 6.37 -7.11 0.92
N ALA A 116 5.24 -7.69 0.53
CA ALA A 116 5.12 -8.47 -0.69
C ALA A 116 5.37 -7.63 -1.94
N ALA A 117 4.86 -6.39 -2.00
CA ALA A 117 5.13 -5.46 -3.09
C ALA A 117 6.63 -5.14 -3.20
N PHE A 118 7.32 -4.92 -2.09
CA PHE A 118 8.77 -4.69 -2.09
C PHE A 118 9.55 -5.89 -2.61
N ILE A 119 9.15 -7.12 -2.28
CA ILE A 119 9.76 -8.34 -2.83
C ILE A 119 9.58 -8.38 -4.35
N ILE A 120 8.37 -8.13 -4.85
CA ILE A 120 8.06 -8.15 -6.28
C ILE A 120 8.87 -7.09 -7.03
N VAL A 121 8.93 -5.86 -6.50
CA VAL A 121 9.70 -4.77 -7.10
C VAL A 121 11.20 -5.09 -7.10
N ALA A 122 11.76 -5.57 -5.99
CA ALA A 122 13.16 -5.94 -5.89
C ALA A 122 13.52 -7.08 -6.87
N PHE A 123 12.66 -8.09 -7.00
CA PHE A 123 12.80 -9.15 -7.98
C PHE A 123 12.71 -8.61 -9.42
N GLY A 124 11.76 -7.72 -9.68
CA GLY A 124 11.60 -7.05 -10.98
C GLY A 124 12.85 -6.27 -11.39
N ILE A 125 13.50 -5.56 -10.45
CA ILE A 125 14.77 -4.86 -10.69
C ILE A 125 15.88 -5.84 -11.08
N LEU A 126 15.99 -6.98 -10.37
CA LEU A 126 16.98 -8.00 -10.70
C LEU A 126 16.74 -8.60 -12.09
N MET A 127 15.49 -8.89 -12.43
CA MET A 127 15.10 -9.45 -13.70
C MET A 127 15.30 -8.47 -14.85
N LEU A 128 14.89 -7.21 -14.66
CA LEU A 128 15.06 -6.15 -15.68
C LEU A 128 16.53 -5.91 -16.05
N ARG A 129 17.43 -6.04 -15.08
CA ARG A 129 18.87 -5.94 -15.34
C ARG A 129 19.42 -7.08 -16.20
N LYS A 130 18.84 -8.27 -16.08
CA LYS A 130 19.25 -9.42 -16.92
C LYS A 130 18.69 -9.33 -18.33
N VAL A 131 17.44 -8.86 -18.45
CA VAL A 131 16.72 -8.81 -19.73
C VAL A 131 17.11 -7.59 -20.57
N GLN A 132 17.34 -6.44 -19.93
CA GLN A 132 17.70 -5.19 -20.61
C GLN A 132 18.92 -4.54 -19.95
N PRO A 133 20.15 -5.05 -20.18
CA PRO A 133 21.37 -4.51 -19.58
C PRO A 133 21.69 -3.08 -20.02
N ASP A 134 21.38 -2.73 -21.29
CA ASP A 134 21.75 -1.47 -21.94
C ASP A 134 20.71 -0.35 -21.79
N ALA A 135 19.61 -0.58 -21.07
CA ALA A 135 18.59 0.45 -20.87
C ALA A 135 19.18 1.68 -20.14
N GLU A 136 18.90 2.88 -20.65
CA GLU A 136 19.29 4.14 -20.01
C GLU A 136 18.64 4.25 -18.63
N ARG A 137 19.46 4.43 -17.58
CA ARG A 137 19.01 4.53 -16.20
C ARG A 137 19.57 5.79 -15.56
N PRO A 138 18.71 6.77 -15.21
CA PRO A 138 19.14 7.99 -14.52
C PRO A 138 19.82 7.68 -13.18
N PHE A 139 19.38 6.61 -12.50
CA PHE A 139 19.94 6.16 -11.23
C PHE A 139 20.38 4.69 -11.33
N ARG A 140 21.63 4.43 -10.94
CA ARG A 140 22.18 3.07 -10.85
C ARG A 140 22.26 2.69 -9.37
N CYS A 141 21.47 1.70 -8.96
CA CYS A 141 21.52 1.17 -7.61
C CYS A 141 22.96 0.65 -7.30
N PRO A 142 23.60 1.16 -6.23
CA PRO A 142 24.93 0.68 -5.85
C PRO A 142 24.85 -0.77 -5.32
N LEU A 143 26.01 -1.44 -5.26
CA LEU A 143 26.15 -2.81 -4.71
C LEU A 143 25.13 -3.83 -5.26
N MET A 144 24.87 -3.78 -6.54
CA MET A 144 24.05 -4.83 -7.19
C MET A 144 24.85 -6.15 -7.28
N PRO A 145 24.25 -7.33 -7.05
CA PRO A 145 22.84 -7.61 -6.74
C PRO A 145 22.47 -7.63 -5.24
N TRP A 146 23.41 -7.25 -4.36
CA TRP A 146 23.30 -7.47 -2.92
C TRP A 146 22.14 -6.70 -2.27
N ILE A 147 21.93 -5.42 -2.64
CA ILE A 147 20.88 -4.60 -2.03
C ILE A 147 19.47 -5.14 -2.33
N PRO A 148 19.08 -5.46 -3.59
CA PRO A 148 17.80 -6.09 -3.86
C PRO A 148 17.63 -7.45 -3.19
N LEU A 149 18.71 -8.24 -3.12
CA LEU A 149 18.67 -9.55 -2.46
C LEU A 149 18.43 -9.39 -0.94
N LEU A 150 19.13 -8.47 -0.30
CA LEU A 150 18.92 -8.16 1.12
C LEU A 150 17.49 -7.67 1.39
N CYS A 151 16.94 -6.84 0.50
CA CYS A 151 15.55 -6.41 0.57
C CYS A 151 14.59 -7.59 0.51
N ILE A 152 14.78 -8.52 -0.43
CA ILE A 152 13.95 -9.73 -0.57
C ILE A 152 14.02 -10.58 0.71
N VAL A 153 15.23 -10.86 1.19
CA VAL A 153 15.44 -11.71 2.37
C VAL A 153 14.83 -11.07 3.62
N SER A 154 15.07 -9.78 3.85
CA SER A 154 14.52 -9.07 5.02
C SER A 154 13.00 -8.97 4.98
N CYS A 155 12.41 -8.65 3.84
CA CYS A 155 10.96 -8.60 3.70
C CYS A 155 10.32 -9.99 3.85
N ALA A 156 10.92 -11.03 3.26
CA ALA A 156 10.45 -12.40 3.43
C ALA A 156 10.51 -12.85 4.89
N TYR A 157 11.62 -12.56 5.59
CA TYR A 157 11.75 -12.84 7.02
C TYR A 157 10.65 -12.14 7.84
N LEU A 158 10.38 -10.87 7.58
CA LEU A 158 9.32 -10.12 8.26
C LEU A 158 7.93 -10.72 7.99
N ILE A 159 7.64 -11.14 6.75
CA ILE A 159 6.38 -11.82 6.41
C ILE A 159 6.22 -13.12 7.21
N LEU A 160 7.29 -13.91 7.35
CA LEU A 160 7.26 -15.17 8.10
C LEU A 160 7.04 -14.96 9.61
N MET A 161 7.44 -13.79 10.14
CA MET A 161 7.23 -13.43 11.54
C MET A 161 5.81 -12.91 11.83
N LEU A 162 5.00 -12.60 10.81
CA LEU A 162 3.61 -12.19 11.04
C LEU A 162 2.74 -13.39 11.50
N PRO A 163 1.63 -13.11 12.21
CA PRO A 163 0.70 -14.15 12.63
C PRO A 163 0.20 -15.00 11.45
N ALA A 164 0.09 -16.31 11.66
CA ALA A 164 -0.36 -17.25 10.61
C ALA A 164 -1.75 -16.89 10.03
N VAL A 165 -2.61 -16.29 10.84
CA VAL A 165 -3.94 -15.82 10.40
C VAL A 165 -3.80 -14.71 9.35
N THR A 166 -2.85 -13.79 9.51
CA THR A 166 -2.58 -12.70 8.56
C THR A 166 -1.98 -13.24 7.27
N GLN A 167 -1.07 -14.21 7.36
CA GLN A 167 -0.52 -14.90 6.19
C GLN A 167 -1.63 -15.61 5.40
N LEU A 168 -2.54 -16.32 6.07
CA LEU A 168 -3.67 -16.99 5.43
C LEU A 168 -4.60 -15.98 4.74
N ARG A 169 -4.95 -14.89 5.40
CA ARG A 169 -5.75 -13.80 4.80
C ARG A 169 -5.09 -13.24 3.54
N PHE A 170 -3.79 -13.03 3.58
CA PHE A 170 -3.03 -12.54 2.43
C PHE A 170 -3.07 -13.54 1.27
N VAL A 171 -2.87 -14.83 1.52
CA VAL A 171 -2.94 -15.89 0.49
C VAL A 171 -4.34 -15.93 -0.15
N ILE A 172 -5.40 -15.82 0.65
CA ILE A 172 -6.78 -15.78 0.15
C ILE A 172 -6.99 -14.56 -0.75
N TRP A 173 -6.53 -13.38 -0.33
CA TRP A 173 -6.60 -12.16 -1.14
C TRP A 173 -5.81 -12.26 -2.45
N MET A 174 -4.61 -12.83 -2.38
CA MET A 174 -3.77 -13.06 -3.57
C MET A 174 -4.45 -14.04 -4.54
N ALA A 175 -5.01 -15.13 -4.04
CA ALA A 175 -5.74 -16.10 -4.84
C ALA A 175 -6.98 -15.47 -5.50
N ALA A 176 -7.75 -14.66 -4.76
CA ALA A 176 -8.89 -13.93 -5.29
C ALA A 176 -8.47 -12.94 -6.40
N GLY A 177 -7.37 -12.20 -6.20
CA GLY A 177 -6.81 -11.30 -7.22
C GLY A 177 -6.35 -12.03 -8.47
N LEU A 178 -5.69 -13.17 -8.32
CA LEU A 178 -5.28 -14.02 -9.45
C LEU A 178 -6.48 -14.61 -10.19
N CYS A 179 -7.51 -15.08 -9.49
CA CYS A 179 -8.74 -15.54 -10.12
C CYS A 179 -9.39 -14.44 -10.96
N LEU A 180 -9.51 -13.23 -10.42
CA LEU A 180 -10.02 -12.07 -11.17
C LEU A 180 -9.16 -11.76 -12.41
N TYR A 181 -7.86 -11.82 -12.28
CA TYR A 181 -6.92 -11.64 -13.39
C TYR A 181 -7.14 -12.67 -14.50
N PHE A 182 -7.23 -13.96 -14.16
CA PHE A 182 -7.47 -15.01 -15.16
C PHE A 182 -8.86 -14.96 -15.79
N MET A 183 -9.88 -14.55 -15.03
CA MET A 183 -11.24 -14.42 -15.55
C MET A 183 -11.43 -13.23 -16.51
N PHE A 184 -10.83 -12.09 -16.17
CA PHE A 184 -11.04 -10.83 -16.92
C PHE A 184 -9.80 -10.35 -17.67
N GLY A 185 -8.62 -10.42 -17.09
CA GLY A 185 -7.39 -9.83 -17.64
C GLY A 185 -6.89 -10.56 -18.87
N GLN A 186 -6.85 -11.87 -18.84
CA GLN A 186 -6.30 -12.67 -19.93
C GLN A 186 -7.14 -12.57 -21.23
N LYS A 187 -8.46 -12.47 -21.11
CA LYS A 187 -9.39 -12.41 -22.24
C LYS A 187 -9.38 -11.06 -22.95
N ASN A 188 -9.13 -9.96 -22.24
CA ASN A 188 -9.15 -8.61 -22.78
C ASN A 188 -7.77 -8.09 -23.21
N SER A 189 -6.69 -8.57 -22.59
CA SER A 189 -5.31 -8.21 -22.97
C SER A 189 -4.92 -8.70 -24.36
N THR A 190 -5.39 -9.90 -24.73
CA THR A 190 -5.13 -10.49 -26.06
C THR A 190 -5.82 -9.73 -27.20
N ASN A 191 -6.98 -9.13 -26.95
CA ASN A 191 -7.71 -8.33 -27.94
C ASN A 191 -7.05 -6.96 -28.22
N ASN A 192 -6.39 -6.34 -27.25
CA ASN A 192 -5.71 -5.05 -27.45
C ASN A 192 -4.34 -5.18 -28.13
N GLY A 193 -3.72 -6.35 -28.08
CA GLY A 193 -2.47 -6.64 -28.79
C GLY A 193 -2.63 -6.70 -30.32
N ASN A 194 -3.79 -7.18 -30.78
CA ASN A 194 -4.09 -7.34 -32.21
C ASN A 194 -4.54 -6.03 -32.91
N SER A 195 -4.99 -5.03 -32.16
CA SER A 195 -5.43 -3.74 -32.72
C SER A 195 -4.30 -2.70 -32.86
N ARG A 196 -3.09 -2.98 -32.37
CA ARG A 196 -1.91 -2.10 -32.51
C ARG A 196 -0.94 -2.55 -33.60
N GLY A 197 -1.24 -3.63 -34.32
CA GLY A 197 -0.43 -4.20 -35.38
C GLY A 197 -1.01 -4.03 -36.79
N SER A 198 -2.06 -3.20 -36.99
CA SER A 198 -2.66 -2.88 -38.30
C SER A 198 -2.59 -1.40 -38.60
#